data_40de8f9d701f1edf648586e1bf213a6c
#
_entry.id   40de8f9d701f1edf648586e1bf213a6c
#
_cell.length_a   1.000
_cell.length_b   1.000
_cell.length_c   1.000
_cell.angle_alpha   90.00
_cell.angle_beta   90.00
_cell.angle_gamma   90.00
#
_symmetry.space_group_name_H-M   'P 1'
#
loop_
_entity.id
_entity.type
_entity.pdbx_description
1 polymer ?
#
loop_
_entity_poly.entity_id
_entity_poly.type
_entity_poly.pdbx_seq_one_letter_code
_entity_poly.pdbx_strand_id
1 'polypeptide(L)'
;NSGALNENFEMLRQITNAGERYYRLEGYLFPDTYEFFQNEDPDQVVKKLVSNCSRKLTKQIRVKTQEREMSLDQMLTLASMIQAEAADKEDMYKVSSVFHNRLKSKKSELLHLSSDPTTYYPYRQLSLVPENIRSTYKSRYDTYTIKGLPEGPICNPGMDAIDAALNPASTRYYYFCHSKEGKAYYAT
;
A
#
# COMPACT_ATOMS: atom_id res chain seq x y z
N ASN A 1 20.00 -11.22 4.43
CA ASN A 1 20.58 -11.65 3.15
C ASN A 1 19.53 -11.52 2.04
N SER A 2 19.42 -10.32 1.41
CA SER A 2 18.36 -10.02 0.43
C SER A 2 18.39 -10.91 -0.83
N GLY A 3 19.54 -11.48 -1.19
CA GLY A 3 19.71 -12.40 -2.32
C GLY A 3 18.92 -13.70 -2.13
N ALA A 4 19.08 -14.33 -0.99
CA ALA A 4 18.42 -15.62 -0.69
C ALA A 4 16.88 -15.50 -0.62
N LEU A 5 16.34 -14.35 -0.20
CA LEU A 5 14.89 -14.11 -0.22
C LEU A 5 14.37 -13.99 -1.67
N ASN A 6 15.09 -13.30 -2.55
CA ASN A 6 14.69 -13.17 -3.96
C ASN A 6 14.69 -14.50 -4.70
N GLU A 7 15.65 -15.38 -4.41
CA GLU A 7 15.72 -16.71 -5.02
C GLU A 7 14.52 -17.57 -4.62
N ASN A 8 14.07 -17.46 -3.38
CA ASN A 8 12.97 -18.26 -2.83
C ASN A 8 11.58 -17.72 -3.14
N PHE A 9 11.43 -16.41 -3.45
CA PHE A 9 10.12 -15.78 -3.65
C PHE A 9 10.09 -14.95 -4.94
N GLU A 10 9.51 -15.52 -6.00
CA GLU A 10 9.37 -14.87 -7.30
C GLU A 10 8.72 -13.46 -7.22
N MET A 11 7.75 -13.28 -6.32
CA MET A 11 7.07 -12.00 -6.14
C MET A 11 8.03 -10.86 -5.75
N LEU A 12 9.12 -11.15 -5.04
CA LEU A 12 10.10 -10.14 -4.64
C LEU A 12 11.02 -9.71 -5.79
N ARG A 13 11.13 -10.53 -6.85
CA ARG A 13 11.88 -10.16 -8.06
C ARG A 13 11.18 -9.08 -8.89
N GLN A 14 9.87 -8.91 -8.69
CA GLN A 14 9.07 -7.88 -9.36
C GLN A 14 9.27 -6.48 -8.75
N ILE A 15 9.97 -6.36 -7.61
CA ILE A 15 10.33 -5.08 -7.02
C ILE A 15 11.53 -4.52 -7.79
N THR A 16 11.28 -3.73 -8.83
CA THR A 16 12.33 -3.19 -9.71
C THR A 16 13.01 -1.94 -9.16
N ASN A 17 12.33 -1.21 -8.25
CA ASN A 17 12.77 0.06 -7.67
C ASN A 17 13.20 -0.05 -6.20
N ALA A 18 13.77 -1.19 -5.80
CA ALA A 18 14.13 -1.45 -4.39
C ALA A 18 15.07 -0.40 -3.78
N GLY A 19 15.93 0.24 -4.59
CA GLY A 19 16.83 1.32 -4.14
C GLY A 19 16.15 2.65 -3.87
N GLU A 20 14.92 2.84 -4.36
CA GLU A 20 14.13 4.06 -4.20
C GLU A 20 13.16 3.98 -3.01
N ARG A 21 13.07 2.82 -2.36
CA ARG A 21 12.17 2.59 -1.22
C ARG A 21 12.85 2.86 0.11
N TYR A 22 12.06 3.32 1.08
CA TYR A 22 12.52 3.39 2.46
C TYR A 22 12.69 1.98 3.06
N TYR A 23 11.70 1.10 2.82
CA TYR A 23 11.71 -0.29 3.28
C TYR A 23 11.36 -1.21 2.12
N ARG A 24 12.32 -2.04 1.72
CA ARG A 24 12.18 -2.90 0.54
C ARG A 24 11.04 -3.91 0.65
N LEU A 25 10.81 -4.48 1.83
CA LEU A 25 9.82 -5.52 2.08
C LEU A 25 8.48 -4.98 2.59
N GLU A 26 8.31 -3.66 2.70
CA GLU A 26 7.01 -3.10 3.05
C GLU A 26 5.94 -3.56 2.06
N GLY A 27 4.77 -3.96 2.59
CA GLY A 27 3.69 -4.57 1.81
C GLY A 27 3.79 -6.10 1.64
N TYR A 28 4.95 -6.70 1.92
CA TYR A 28 5.21 -8.14 1.74
C TYR A 28 5.32 -8.91 3.06
N LEU A 29 5.26 -8.23 4.20
CA LEU A 29 5.27 -8.83 5.53
C LEU A 29 3.81 -8.97 6.02
N PHE A 30 3.11 -10.01 5.54
CA PHE A 30 1.66 -10.10 5.69
C PHE A 30 1.24 -10.06 7.17
N PRO A 31 0.24 -9.21 7.55
CA PRO A 31 -0.26 -9.13 8.90
C PRO A 31 -1.13 -10.36 9.24
N ASP A 32 -0.64 -11.18 10.14
CA ASP A 32 -1.30 -12.40 10.63
C ASP A 32 -0.80 -12.72 12.04
N THR A 33 -1.35 -13.73 12.68
CA THR A 33 -0.81 -14.28 13.93
C THR A 33 0.29 -15.28 13.62
N TYR A 34 1.44 -15.11 14.25
CA TYR A 34 2.61 -15.94 14.06
C TYR A 34 3.14 -16.47 15.38
N GLU A 35 3.60 -17.72 15.37
CA GLU A 35 4.36 -18.31 16.46
C GLU A 35 5.86 -18.25 16.14
N PHE A 36 6.65 -17.76 17.09
CA PHE A 36 8.11 -17.69 17.01
C PHE A 36 8.74 -18.34 18.23
N PHE A 37 9.88 -18.99 18.01
CA PHE A 37 10.71 -19.44 19.12
C PHE A 37 11.46 -18.26 19.75
N GLN A 38 11.71 -18.36 21.05
CA GLN A 38 12.61 -17.42 21.72
C GLN A 38 14.01 -17.53 21.08
N ASN A 39 14.59 -16.40 20.66
CA ASN A 39 15.85 -16.33 19.91
C ASN A 39 15.81 -16.93 18.49
N GLU A 40 14.66 -17.00 17.83
CA GLU A 40 14.58 -17.38 16.42
C GLU A 40 15.42 -16.41 15.57
N ASP A 41 16.15 -16.97 14.58
CA ASP A 41 16.95 -16.18 13.66
C ASP A 41 16.08 -15.14 12.93
N PRO A 42 16.44 -13.85 12.95
CA PRO A 42 15.71 -12.79 12.25
C PRO A 42 15.42 -13.08 10.77
N ASP A 43 16.36 -13.73 10.05
CA ASP A 43 16.13 -14.12 8.64
C ASP A 43 15.01 -15.16 8.52
N GLN A 44 14.86 -16.08 9.49
CA GLN A 44 13.74 -17.03 9.51
C GLN A 44 12.42 -16.36 9.84
N VAL A 45 12.41 -15.38 10.75
CA VAL A 45 11.24 -14.56 11.06
C VAL A 45 10.74 -13.86 9.79
N VAL A 46 11.61 -13.13 9.10
CA VAL A 46 11.26 -12.43 7.85
C VAL A 46 10.77 -13.42 6.79
N LYS A 47 11.46 -14.56 6.62
CA LYS A 47 11.06 -15.60 5.69
C LYS A 47 9.67 -16.16 5.97
N LYS A 48 9.30 -16.33 7.24
CA LYS A 48 7.98 -16.79 7.67
C LYS A 48 6.88 -15.81 7.26
N LEU A 49 7.08 -14.50 7.47
CA LEU A 49 6.15 -13.44 7.09
C LEU A 49 5.98 -13.35 5.56
N VAL A 50 7.08 -13.34 4.80
CA VAL A 50 7.08 -13.29 3.33
C VAL A 50 6.43 -14.55 2.74
N SER A 51 6.71 -15.73 3.31
CA SER A 51 6.11 -16.99 2.90
C SER A 51 4.59 -16.99 3.08
N ASN A 52 4.10 -16.44 4.19
CA ASN A 52 2.67 -16.27 4.41
C ASN A 52 2.05 -15.31 3.37
N CYS A 53 2.69 -14.18 3.10
CA CYS A 53 2.27 -13.25 2.04
C CYS A 53 2.14 -13.99 0.69
N SER A 54 3.16 -14.77 0.30
CA SER A 54 3.15 -15.54 -0.95
C SER A 54 1.98 -16.53 -1.04
N ARG A 55 1.62 -17.18 0.08
CA ARG A 55 0.45 -18.10 0.15
C ARG A 55 -0.87 -17.37 0.06
N LYS A 56 -1.00 -16.21 0.73
CA LYS A 56 -2.22 -15.38 0.71
C LYS A 56 -2.47 -14.79 -0.69
N LEU A 57 -1.41 -14.45 -1.44
CA LEU A 57 -1.48 -13.97 -2.82
C LEU A 57 -1.68 -15.15 -3.79
N THR A 58 -2.87 -15.75 -3.73
CA THR A 58 -3.28 -16.91 -4.52
C THR A 58 -3.19 -16.67 -6.03
N LYS A 59 -3.27 -17.75 -6.82
CA LYS A 59 -3.35 -17.66 -8.29
C LYS A 59 -4.50 -16.76 -8.75
N GLN A 60 -5.66 -16.83 -8.10
CA GLN A 60 -6.82 -16.01 -8.45
C GLN A 60 -6.54 -14.52 -8.22
N ILE A 61 -5.89 -14.15 -7.11
CA ILE A 61 -5.49 -12.77 -6.84
C ILE A 61 -4.52 -12.27 -7.91
N ARG A 62 -3.53 -13.08 -8.30
CA ARG A 62 -2.54 -12.72 -9.34
C ARG A 62 -3.21 -12.52 -10.69
N VAL A 63 -4.16 -13.39 -11.09
CA VAL A 63 -4.93 -13.24 -12.33
C VAL A 63 -5.76 -11.95 -12.30
N LYS A 64 -6.51 -11.69 -11.22
CA LYS A 64 -7.27 -10.45 -11.07
C LYS A 64 -6.38 -9.20 -11.12
N THR A 65 -5.19 -9.26 -10.54
CA THR A 65 -4.21 -8.17 -10.59
C THR A 65 -3.82 -7.86 -12.04
N GLN A 66 -3.56 -8.89 -12.85
CA GLN A 66 -3.27 -8.73 -14.29
C GLN A 66 -4.48 -8.20 -15.08
N GLU A 67 -5.69 -8.66 -14.78
CA GLU A 67 -6.93 -8.15 -15.40
C GLU A 67 -7.16 -6.65 -15.09
N ARG A 68 -6.60 -6.16 -13.99
CA ARG A 68 -6.58 -4.72 -13.62
C ARG A 68 -5.42 -3.95 -14.24
N GLU A 69 -4.61 -4.60 -15.10
CA GLU A 69 -3.42 -3.99 -15.73
C GLU A 69 -2.40 -3.46 -14.70
N MET A 70 -2.32 -4.11 -13.53
CA MET A 70 -1.39 -3.77 -12.46
C MET A 70 -0.32 -4.86 -12.29
N SER A 71 0.88 -4.46 -11.87
CA SER A 71 1.82 -5.39 -11.27
C SER A 71 1.36 -5.78 -9.86
N LEU A 72 1.85 -6.89 -9.33
CA LEU A 72 1.57 -7.31 -7.96
C LEU A 72 1.99 -6.24 -6.95
N ASP A 73 3.08 -5.58 -7.21
CA ASP A 73 3.63 -4.50 -6.40
C ASP A 73 2.73 -3.24 -6.41
N GLN A 74 2.23 -2.84 -7.57
CA GLN A 74 1.26 -1.75 -7.69
C GLN A 74 -0.04 -2.08 -6.95
N MET A 75 -0.52 -3.31 -7.04
CA MET A 75 -1.70 -3.75 -6.31
C MET A 75 -1.48 -3.68 -4.79
N LEU A 76 -0.34 -4.15 -4.27
CA LEU A 76 -0.01 -4.06 -2.85
C LEU A 76 0.18 -2.61 -2.41
N THR A 77 0.76 -1.76 -3.25
CA THR A 77 0.89 -0.32 -2.99
C THR A 77 -0.49 0.32 -2.83
N LEU A 78 -1.40 0.09 -3.79
CA LEU A 78 -2.77 0.58 -3.71
C LEU A 78 -3.50 0.04 -2.49
N ALA A 79 -3.40 -1.27 -2.20
CA ALA A 79 -4.01 -1.89 -1.04
C ALA A 79 -3.49 -1.28 0.28
N SER A 80 -2.20 -0.96 0.37
CA SER A 80 -1.62 -0.31 1.55
C SER A 80 -2.17 1.10 1.79
N MET A 81 -2.42 1.85 0.71
CA MET A 81 -3.05 3.17 0.80
C MET A 81 -4.52 3.06 1.25
N ILE A 82 -5.28 2.12 0.67
CA ILE A 82 -6.66 1.83 1.07
C ILE A 82 -6.72 1.44 2.55
N GLN A 83 -5.81 0.55 3.00
CA GLN A 83 -5.72 0.13 4.41
C GLN A 83 -5.48 1.32 5.35
N ALA A 84 -4.68 2.30 4.92
CA ALA A 84 -4.30 3.44 5.74
C ALA A 84 -5.37 4.55 5.78
N GLU A 85 -6.24 4.63 4.77
CA GLU A 85 -7.27 5.66 4.64
C GLU A 85 -8.63 5.24 5.18
N ALA A 86 -9.05 4.00 4.92
CA ALA A 86 -10.42 3.58 5.17
C ALA A 86 -10.73 3.41 6.66
N ALA A 87 -11.93 3.80 7.05
CA ALA A 87 -12.41 3.67 8.42
C ALA A 87 -12.82 2.23 8.78
N ASP A 88 -13.37 1.49 7.81
CA ASP A 88 -13.83 0.11 7.96
C ASP A 88 -13.75 -0.65 6.62
N LYS A 89 -14.14 -1.91 6.65
CA LYS A 89 -14.11 -2.78 5.46
C LYS A 89 -15.00 -2.29 4.32
N GLU A 90 -16.21 -1.81 4.60
CA GLU A 90 -17.12 -1.32 3.56
C GLU A 90 -16.58 -0.04 2.91
N ASP A 91 -15.99 0.82 3.73
CA ASP A 91 -15.33 2.03 3.30
C ASP A 91 -14.14 1.77 2.38
N MET A 92 -13.38 0.69 2.61
CA MET A 92 -12.26 0.27 1.74
C MET A 92 -12.65 0.17 0.26
N TYR A 93 -13.83 -0.37 -0.06
CA TYR A 93 -14.28 -0.51 -1.44
C TYR A 93 -14.61 0.83 -2.10
N LYS A 94 -15.14 1.80 -1.33
CA LYS A 94 -15.45 3.16 -1.80
C LYS A 94 -14.17 3.99 -1.96
N VAL A 95 -13.25 3.95 -1.00
CA VAL A 95 -11.91 4.57 -1.09
C VAL A 95 -11.15 4.01 -2.30
N SER A 96 -11.16 2.69 -2.47
CA SER A 96 -10.59 2.02 -3.65
C SER A 96 -11.17 2.55 -4.96
N SER A 97 -12.49 2.73 -5.01
CA SER A 97 -13.17 3.30 -6.18
C SER A 97 -12.66 4.70 -6.52
N VAL A 98 -12.47 5.57 -5.52
CA VAL A 98 -11.91 6.92 -5.72
C VAL A 98 -10.51 6.84 -6.31
N PHE A 99 -9.62 6.02 -5.74
CA PHE A 99 -8.26 5.87 -6.26
C PHE A 99 -8.24 5.33 -7.68
N HIS A 100 -9.05 4.31 -8.00
CA HIS A 100 -9.17 3.80 -9.36
C HIS A 100 -9.71 4.83 -10.35
N ASN A 101 -10.71 5.62 -9.97
CA ASN A 101 -11.27 6.68 -10.81
C ASN A 101 -10.21 7.76 -11.09
N ARG A 102 -9.42 8.15 -10.08
CA ARG A 102 -8.32 9.10 -10.23
C ARG A 102 -7.22 8.57 -11.13
N LEU A 103 -6.74 7.34 -10.90
CA LEU A 103 -5.70 6.70 -11.72
C LEU A 103 -6.07 6.56 -13.20
N LYS A 104 -7.37 6.43 -13.52
CA LYS A 104 -7.90 6.34 -14.89
C LYS A 104 -8.28 7.69 -15.48
N SER A 105 -8.20 8.77 -14.71
CA SER A 105 -8.62 10.09 -15.16
C SER A 105 -7.70 10.63 -16.25
N LYS A 106 -8.31 11.33 -17.23
CA LYS A 106 -7.56 12.12 -18.23
C LYS A 106 -7.19 13.50 -17.71
N LYS A 107 -7.75 13.95 -16.57
CA LYS A 107 -7.46 15.22 -15.95
C LYS A 107 -6.21 15.10 -15.09
N SER A 108 -5.17 15.86 -15.41
CA SER A 108 -3.84 15.76 -14.78
C SER A 108 -3.87 15.99 -13.28
N GLU A 109 -4.75 16.89 -12.80
CA GLU A 109 -4.91 17.20 -11.39
C GLU A 109 -5.47 16.01 -10.58
N LEU A 110 -6.30 15.17 -11.19
CA LEU A 110 -6.86 13.98 -10.54
C LEU A 110 -5.89 12.82 -10.45
N LEU A 111 -4.77 12.86 -11.17
CA LEU A 111 -3.73 11.83 -11.06
C LEU A 111 -2.92 11.94 -9.76
N HIS A 112 -3.00 13.06 -9.04
CA HIS A 112 -2.50 13.16 -7.68
C HIS A 112 -3.48 12.47 -6.74
N LEU A 113 -3.08 11.36 -6.10
CA LEU A 113 -4.01 10.57 -5.27
C LEU A 113 -4.36 11.27 -3.96
N SER A 114 -3.54 12.23 -3.51
CA SER A 114 -3.78 13.13 -2.36
C SER A 114 -4.16 12.36 -1.08
N SER A 115 -3.37 11.34 -0.76
CA SER A 115 -3.55 10.47 0.40
C SER A 115 -2.66 10.95 1.55
N ASP A 116 -3.28 11.39 2.64
CA ASP A 116 -2.58 11.94 3.82
C ASP A 116 -1.51 11.00 4.40
N PRO A 117 -1.74 9.66 4.53
CA PRO A 117 -0.75 8.72 5.01
C PRO A 117 0.57 8.70 4.24
N THR A 118 0.58 9.18 2.98
CA THR A 118 1.79 9.22 2.14
C THR A 118 2.66 10.46 2.41
N THR A 119 2.07 11.54 2.96
CA THR A 119 2.71 12.87 3.07
C THR A 119 4.00 12.85 3.89
N TYR A 120 4.01 12.11 5.00
CA TYR A 120 5.16 12.02 5.89
C TYR A 120 5.78 10.63 5.94
N TYR A 121 5.35 9.69 5.10
CA TYR A 121 5.93 8.34 5.10
C TYR A 121 7.46 8.42 4.94
N PRO A 122 8.26 7.67 5.73
CA PRO A 122 7.86 6.59 6.62
C PRO A 122 7.49 7.01 8.08
N TYR A 123 7.44 8.29 8.38
CA TYR A 123 7.25 8.81 9.75
C TYR A 123 5.79 8.92 10.21
N ARG A 124 4.81 8.61 9.37
CA ARG A 124 3.35 8.70 9.61
C ARG A 124 2.82 10.12 9.81
N GLN A 125 3.47 10.96 10.60
CA GLN A 125 3.06 12.34 10.87
C GLN A 125 4.26 13.26 11.09
N LEU A 126 4.08 14.57 10.87
CA LEU A 126 5.14 15.56 10.95
C LEU A 126 5.91 15.57 12.29
N SER A 127 5.20 15.36 13.41
CA SER A 127 5.81 15.34 14.75
C SER A 127 6.80 14.19 14.96
N LEU A 128 6.70 13.10 14.18
CA LEU A 128 7.60 11.95 14.22
C LEU A 128 8.81 12.10 13.29
N VAL A 129 8.80 13.10 12.41
CA VAL A 129 9.99 13.43 11.60
C VAL A 129 11.08 13.96 12.52
N PRO A 130 12.34 13.47 12.42
CA PRO A 130 13.46 13.97 13.23
C PRO A 130 13.58 15.49 13.18
N GLU A 131 13.81 16.12 14.33
CA GLU A 131 13.73 17.58 14.47
C GLU A 131 14.70 18.33 13.54
N ASN A 132 15.89 17.78 13.35
CA ASN A 132 16.93 18.35 12.50
C ASN A 132 16.59 18.42 11.00
N ILE A 133 15.58 17.65 10.54
CA ILE A 133 15.12 17.66 9.13
C ILE A 133 13.66 18.07 8.98
N ARG A 134 12.92 18.23 10.09
CA ARG A 134 11.46 18.39 10.09
C ARG A 134 10.96 19.54 9.24
N SER A 135 11.64 20.68 9.26
CA SER A 135 11.26 21.88 8.51
C SER A 135 11.43 21.76 7.00
N THR A 136 12.30 20.86 6.54
CA THR A 136 12.63 20.66 5.13
C THR A 136 12.19 19.32 4.59
N TYR A 137 11.62 18.45 5.46
CA TYR A 137 11.25 17.10 5.08
C TYR A 137 10.18 17.08 4.00
N LYS A 138 10.45 16.35 2.93
CA LYS A 138 9.49 16.03 1.85
C LYS A 138 9.61 14.55 1.55
N SER A 139 8.49 13.84 1.69
CA SER A 139 8.45 12.43 1.32
C SER A 139 8.40 12.28 -0.19
N ARG A 140 9.22 11.41 -0.75
CA ARG A 140 9.07 10.99 -2.16
C ARG A 140 7.81 10.16 -2.42
N TYR A 141 7.12 9.75 -1.35
CA TYR A 141 5.85 9.04 -1.41
C TYR A 141 4.63 9.97 -1.40
N ASP A 142 4.83 11.29 -1.20
CA ASP A 142 3.76 12.26 -1.05
C ASP A 142 2.92 12.38 -2.33
N THR A 143 1.75 11.74 -2.31
CA THR A 143 0.81 11.70 -3.44
C THR A 143 0.05 13.01 -3.70
N TYR A 144 0.29 14.06 -2.92
CA TYR A 144 -0.08 15.43 -3.27
C TYR A 144 0.89 16.04 -4.29
N THR A 145 2.14 15.57 -4.34
CA THR A 145 3.18 16.11 -5.21
C THR A 145 3.52 15.22 -6.41
N ILE A 146 3.32 13.91 -6.28
CA ILE A 146 3.56 12.95 -7.36
C ILE A 146 2.24 12.54 -8.03
N LYS A 147 2.30 12.06 -9.28
CA LYS A 147 1.16 11.50 -10.02
C LYS A 147 1.18 9.99 -9.94
N GLY A 148 0.00 9.40 -9.74
CA GLY A 148 -0.16 7.95 -9.64
C GLY A 148 0.21 7.40 -8.25
N LEU A 149 0.60 6.13 -8.24
CA LEU A 149 1.01 5.44 -7.03
C LEU A 149 2.41 5.87 -6.57
N PRO A 150 2.70 5.86 -5.27
CA PRO A 150 4.05 6.06 -4.76
C PRO A 150 4.96 4.89 -5.12
N GLU A 151 6.25 5.00 -4.79
CA GLU A 151 7.32 4.04 -5.13
C GLU A 151 7.12 2.63 -4.56
N GLY A 152 6.21 2.47 -3.63
CA GLY A 152 5.86 1.17 -3.05
C GLY A 152 4.85 1.29 -1.92
N PRO A 153 4.50 0.16 -1.28
CA PRO A 153 3.57 0.13 -0.17
C PRO A 153 4.00 1.01 1.01
N ILE A 154 3.02 1.57 1.72
CA ILE A 154 3.24 2.41 2.92
C ILE A 154 2.91 1.69 4.23
N CYS A 155 2.39 0.48 4.13
CA CYS A 155 2.17 -0.47 5.23
C CYS A 155 2.00 -1.88 4.64
N ASN A 156 1.84 -2.87 5.51
CA ASN A 156 1.53 -4.25 5.12
C ASN A 156 0.00 -4.44 5.09
N PRO A 157 -0.65 -4.51 3.92
CA PRO A 157 -2.11 -4.57 3.83
C PRO A 157 -2.65 -5.95 4.21
N GLY A 158 -3.82 -5.97 4.86
CA GLY A 158 -4.60 -7.18 5.11
C GLY A 158 -5.39 -7.65 3.88
N MET A 159 -6.04 -8.82 3.99
CA MET A 159 -6.81 -9.39 2.88
C MET A 159 -7.99 -8.51 2.45
N ASP A 160 -8.64 -7.81 3.38
CA ASP A 160 -9.78 -6.93 3.05
C ASP A 160 -9.34 -5.76 2.16
N ALA A 161 -8.20 -5.15 2.45
CA ALA A 161 -7.64 -4.09 1.61
C ALA A 161 -7.16 -4.59 0.24
N ILE A 162 -6.56 -5.79 0.19
CA ILE A 162 -6.18 -6.45 -1.07
C ILE A 162 -7.43 -6.76 -1.90
N ASP A 163 -8.49 -7.29 -1.29
CA ASP A 163 -9.74 -7.55 -1.98
C ASP A 163 -10.38 -6.24 -2.49
N ALA A 164 -10.40 -5.19 -1.68
CA ALA A 164 -10.92 -3.89 -2.09
C ALA A 164 -10.11 -3.27 -3.24
N ALA A 165 -8.78 -3.41 -3.24
CA ALA A 165 -7.93 -2.94 -4.35
C ALA A 165 -8.27 -3.62 -5.68
N LEU A 166 -8.66 -4.90 -5.63
CA LEU A 166 -9.03 -5.69 -6.82
C LEU A 166 -10.49 -5.55 -7.21
N ASN A 167 -11.38 -5.25 -6.27
CA ASN A 167 -12.84 -5.18 -6.46
C ASN A 167 -13.41 -3.84 -5.95
N PRO A 168 -12.99 -2.69 -6.52
CA PRO A 168 -13.51 -1.39 -6.11
C PRO A 168 -15.01 -1.31 -6.28
N ALA A 169 -15.69 -0.55 -5.42
CA ALA A 169 -17.09 -0.22 -5.61
C ALA A 169 -17.30 0.50 -6.96
N SER A 170 -18.44 0.28 -7.61
CA SER A 170 -18.77 0.96 -8.85
C SER A 170 -19.38 2.34 -8.55
N THR A 171 -18.53 3.36 -8.50
CA THR A 171 -18.95 4.74 -8.23
C THR A 171 -18.36 5.73 -9.23
N ARG A 172 -18.82 6.99 -9.16
CA ARG A 172 -18.24 8.12 -9.91
C ARG A 172 -17.50 9.10 -9.00
N TYR A 173 -17.15 8.67 -7.77
CA TYR A 173 -16.48 9.53 -6.81
C TYR A 173 -15.01 9.78 -7.20
N TYR A 174 -14.58 11.02 -7.00
CA TYR A 174 -13.19 11.46 -7.15
C TYR A 174 -12.60 12.00 -5.85
N TYR A 175 -13.45 12.23 -4.82
CA TYR A 175 -13.05 12.80 -3.54
C TYR A 175 -13.69 12.02 -2.41
N PHE A 176 -12.99 11.95 -1.30
CA PHE A 176 -13.52 11.48 -0.03
C PHE A 176 -12.89 12.27 1.12
N CYS A 177 -13.57 12.30 2.26
CA CYS A 177 -13.02 12.75 3.53
C CYS A 177 -13.73 12.03 4.68
N HIS A 178 -13.08 11.96 5.82
CA HIS A 178 -13.66 11.42 7.04
C HIS A 178 -13.87 12.52 8.08
N SER A 179 -15.01 12.49 8.79
CA SER A 179 -15.21 13.34 9.96
C SER A 179 -14.35 12.85 11.14
N LYS A 180 -14.28 13.65 12.20
CA LYS A 180 -13.58 13.25 13.44
C LYS A 180 -14.17 12.00 14.10
N GLU A 181 -15.46 11.75 13.84
CA GLU A 181 -16.20 10.57 14.32
C GLU A 181 -16.04 9.36 13.39
N GLY A 182 -15.20 9.44 12.35
CA GLY A 182 -14.95 8.36 11.41
C GLY A 182 -16.01 8.18 10.31
N LYS A 183 -16.97 9.11 10.17
CA LYS A 183 -17.97 9.05 9.09
C LYS A 183 -17.36 9.48 7.76
N ALA A 184 -17.47 8.63 6.74
CA ALA A 184 -16.96 8.89 5.41
C ALA A 184 -17.98 9.70 4.56
N TYR A 185 -17.47 10.65 3.77
CA TYR A 185 -18.20 11.45 2.79
C TYR A 185 -17.49 11.34 1.44
N TYR A 186 -18.27 11.28 0.37
CA TYR A 186 -17.79 11.08 -1.00
C TYR A 186 -18.39 12.10 -1.96
N ALA A 187 -17.60 12.55 -2.95
CA ALA A 187 -18.03 13.52 -3.97
C ALA A 187 -17.47 13.19 -5.36
N THR A 188 -18.18 13.70 -6.39
CA THR A 188 -17.80 13.60 -7.83
C THR A 188 -17.07 14.84 -8.31
#